data_57264f0daa47069f8e90d358962f2d51
#
_entry.id   57264f0daa47069f8e90d358962f2d51
#
_cell.length_a   1.000
_cell.length_b   1.000
_cell.length_c   1.000
_cell.angle_alpha   90.00
_cell.angle_beta   90.00
_cell.angle_gamma   90.00
#
_symmetry.space_group_name_H-M   'P 1'
#
loop_
_entity.id
_entity.type
_entity.pdbx_description
1 polymer ?
#
loop_
_entity_poly.entity_id
_entity_poly.type
_entity_poly.pdbx_seq_one_letter_code
_entity_poly.pdbx_strand_id
1 'polypeptide(L)'
;FSGILVQDEPGLVHFDNLSAMKKNFDKYFPQKTFYTNMMPTYATDNQLNQGAATGGGSPSTIELYQKYVIDFISKVKPQMFSYDFYPMMNEFPNIEKGYFENMSIVASETAKAKIPFWTFIQATSWGGNVRICTQAEIDWQVNTSLAYGAKGIQYFSYWTPYDDSGTHPGYYPNRTDEQIGSM
;
A
#
# COMPACT_ATOMS: atom_id res chain seq x y z
N PHE A 1 20.14 -1.14 9.75
CA PHE A 1 18.81 -1.06 9.15
C PHE A 1 18.68 -2.02 7.96
N SER A 2 17.46 -2.48 7.64
CA SER A 2 17.23 -3.45 6.57
C SER A 2 16.86 -2.78 5.23
N GLY A 3 16.25 -1.62 5.28
CA GLY A 3 15.80 -0.85 4.13
C GLY A 3 15.32 0.54 4.53
N ILE A 4 14.93 1.33 3.55
CA ILE A 4 14.40 2.67 3.73
C ILE A 4 13.15 2.87 2.87
N LEU A 5 12.08 3.42 3.46
CA LEU A 5 10.98 3.99 2.72
C LEU A 5 11.42 5.34 2.16
N VAL A 6 11.45 5.45 0.85
CA VAL A 6 11.99 6.63 0.16
C VAL A 6 10.88 7.62 -0.18
N GLN A 7 9.75 7.11 -0.62
CA GLN A 7 8.58 7.91 -0.96
C GLN A 7 7.32 7.07 -0.80
N ASP A 8 6.29 7.68 -0.25
CA ASP A 8 4.95 7.14 -0.18
C ASP A 8 4.11 7.69 -1.34
N GLU A 9 3.38 6.83 -2.01
CA GLU A 9 2.42 7.12 -3.08
C GLU A 9 2.93 8.11 -4.15
N PRO A 10 4.05 7.84 -4.83
CA PRO A 10 4.58 8.72 -5.89
C PRO A 10 3.70 8.68 -7.13
N GLY A 11 3.58 9.81 -7.85
CA GLY A 11 3.01 9.83 -9.20
C GLY A 11 4.04 9.46 -10.27
N LEU A 12 3.56 9.22 -11.49
CA LEU A 12 4.36 8.89 -12.69
C LEU A 12 5.52 9.88 -12.92
N VAL A 13 5.31 11.15 -12.63
CA VAL A 13 6.33 12.21 -12.76
C VAL A 13 7.56 12.00 -11.87
N HIS A 14 7.44 11.21 -10.79
CA HIS A 14 8.52 10.96 -9.85
C HIS A 14 9.41 9.77 -10.24
N PHE A 15 8.97 8.90 -11.17
CA PHE A 15 9.63 7.62 -11.40
C PHE A 15 11.06 7.73 -11.95
N ASP A 16 11.36 8.74 -12.75
CA ASP A 16 12.71 8.95 -13.26
C ASP A 16 13.67 9.39 -12.13
N ASN A 17 13.20 10.24 -11.21
CA ASN A 17 13.96 10.60 -10.00
C ASN A 17 14.14 9.40 -9.07
N LEU A 18 13.11 8.61 -8.83
CA LEU A 18 13.19 7.39 -8.03
C LEU A 18 14.18 6.39 -8.64
N SER A 19 14.19 6.26 -9.97
CA SER A 19 15.17 5.42 -10.68
C SER A 19 16.61 5.88 -10.44
N ALA A 20 16.86 7.18 -10.51
CA ALA A 20 18.19 7.75 -10.25
C ALA A 20 18.60 7.57 -8.77
N MET A 21 17.67 7.80 -7.84
CA MET A 21 17.89 7.57 -6.40
C MET A 21 18.21 6.11 -6.11
N LYS A 22 17.45 5.17 -6.71
CA LYS A 22 17.68 3.75 -6.54
C LYS A 22 19.05 3.29 -7.04
N LYS A 23 19.49 3.78 -8.21
CA LYS A 23 20.83 3.47 -8.71
C LYS A 23 21.93 3.90 -7.74
N ASN A 24 21.79 5.08 -7.15
CA ASN A 24 22.73 5.56 -6.13
C ASN A 24 22.63 4.74 -4.84
N PHE A 25 21.42 4.43 -4.40
CA PHE A 25 21.18 3.61 -3.20
C PHE A 25 21.83 2.23 -3.35
N ASP A 26 21.59 1.54 -4.46
CA ASP A 26 22.12 0.19 -4.71
C ASP A 26 23.66 0.20 -4.75
N LYS A 27 24.28 1.28 -5.21
CA LYS A 27 25.75 1.42 -5.22
C LYS A 27 26.34 1.45 -3.82
N TYR A 28 25.69 2.14 -2.88
CA TYR A 28 26.22 2.33 -1.52
C TYR A 28 25.65 1.33 -0.53
N PHE A 29 24.47 0.77 -0.81
CA PHE A 29 23.74 -0.14 0.07
C PHE A 29 23.16 -1.38 -0.67
N PRO A 30 24.02 -2.18 -1.34
CA PRO A 30 23.58 -3.23 -2.27
C PRO A 30 22.74 -4.34 -1.64
N GLN A 31 22.77 -4.50 -0.32
CA GLN A 31 21.99 -5.52 0.41
C GLN A 31 20.80 -4.95 1.19
N LYS A 32 20.46 -3.69 0.93
CA LYS A 32 19.35 -3.03 1.62
C LYS A 32 18.19 -2.82 0.66
N THR A 33 16.99 -2.78 1.21
CA THR A 33 15.78 -2.59 0.43
C THR A 33 15.51 -1.10 0.19
N PHE A 34 15.43 -0.73 -1.08
CA PHE A 34 14.88 0.54 -1.53
C PHE A 34 13.37 0.36 -1.67
N TYR A 35 12.61 0.97 -0.80
CA TYR A 35 11.20 0.73 -0.63
C TYR A 35 10.37 1.96 -1.02
N THR A 36 9.30 1.73 -1.75
CA THR A 36 8.30 2.72 -2.14
C THR A 36 6.93 2.08 -2.02
N ASN A 37 6.00 2.72 -1.34
CA ASN A 37 4.61 2.28 -1.31
C ASN A 37 3.84 2.93 -2.45
N MET A 38 3.06 2.16 -3.19
CA MET A 38 2.39 2.58 -4.42
C MET A 38 0.89 2.77 -4.17
N MET A 39 0.27 3.66 -4.94
CA MET A 39 -1.16 3.94 -4.87
C MET A 39 -2.02 2.75 -5.31
N PRO A 40 -3.26 2.64 -4.81
CA PRO A 40 -4.25 1.66 -5.24
C PRO A 40 -5.04 2.11 -6.48
N THR A 41 -5.87 1.21 -7.02
CA THR A 41 -6.73 1.46 -8.19
C THR A 41 -7.77 2.57 -8.00
N TYR A 42 -8.12 2.92 -6.78
CA TYR A 42 -9.05 4.03 -6.52
C TYR A 42 -8.38 5.41 -6.54
N ALA A 43 -7.07 5.48 -6.72
CA ALA A 43 -6.39 6.75 -6.93
C ALA A 43 -6.90 7.43 -8.20
N THR A 44 -7.00 8.75 -8.17
CA THR A 44 -7.45 9.54 -9.32
C THR A 44 -6.36 9.66 -10.39
N ASP A 45 -6.74 10.00 -11.62
CA ASP A 45 -5.77 10.27 -12.69
C ASP A 45 -4.72 11.28 -12.26
N ASN A 46 -5.14 12.32 -11.54
CA ASN A 46 -4.23 13.35 -11.06
C ASN A 46 -3.25 12.80 -10.03
N GLN A 47 -3.72 11.98 -9.10
CA GLN A 47 -2.84 11.32 -8.12
C GLN A 47 -1.85 10.37 -8.80
N LEU A 48 -2.31 9.50 -9.71
CA LEU A 48 -1.41 8.59 -10.42
C LEU A 48 -0.37 9.34 -11.26
N ASN A 49 -0.69 10.51 -11.78
CA ASN A 49 0.27 11.31 -12.56
C ASN A 49 1.21 12.12 -11.67
N GLN A 50 0.71 12.80 -10.64
CA GLN A 50 1.43 13.83 -9.88
C GLN A 50 1.80 13.41 -8.45
N GLY A 51 1.19 12.36 -7.90
CA GLY A 51 1.38 11.90 -6.52
C GLY A 51 0.16 12.15 -5.63
N ALA A 52 0.07 11.43 -4.51
CA ALA A 52 -1.10 11.39 -3.62
C ALA A 52 -1.54 12.78 -3.12
N ALA A 53 -0.61 13.69 -2.90
CA ALA A 53 -0.91 15.04 -2.38
C ALA A 53 -1.79 15.90 -3.30
N THR A 54 -1.97 15.50 -4.56
CA THR A 54 -2.73 16.32 -5.52
C THR A 54 -4.25 16.18 -5.42
N GLY A 55 -4.76 15.14 -4.78
CA GLY A 55 -6.18 14.95 -4.45
C GLY A 55 -7.21 15.28 -5.55
N GLY A 56 -8.47 14.92 -5.28
CA GLY A 56 -9.62 15.32 -6.09
C GLY A 56 -9.80 14.56 -7.41
N GLY A 57 -11.06 14.45 -7.87
CA GLY A 57 -11.42 13.74 -9.10
C GLY A 57 -12.03 12.36 -8.85
N SER A 58 -12.43 11.70 -9.93
CA SER A 58 -12.91 10.32 -9.91
C SER A 58 -11.74 9.34 -9.92
N PRO A 59 -11.94 8.08 -9.47
CA PRO A 59 -10.97 7.01 -9.63
C PRO A 59 -10.47 6.90 -11.08
N SER A 60 -9.21 6.54 -11.25
CA SER A 60 -8.61 6.40 -12.57
C SER A 60 -9.15 5.19 -13.32
N THR A 61 -8.85 5.12 -14.63
CA THR A 61 -9.14 3.92 -15.41
C THR A 61 -8.17 2.79 -15.02
N ILE A 62 -8.63 1.56 -15.21
CA ILE A 62 -7.81 0.38 -14.95
C ILE A 62 -6.56 0.35 -15.85
N GLU A 63 -6.70 0.82 -17.08
CA GLU A 63 -5.59 0.90 -18.03
C GLU A 63 -4.51 1.88 -17.53
N LEU A 64 -4.89 3.03 -16.98
CA LEU A 64 -3.94 3.99 -16.42
C LEU A 64 -3.25 3.41 -15.18
N TYR A 65 -4.01 2.75 -14.30
CA TYR A 65 -3.44 2.09 -13.13
C TYR A 65 -2.46 0.97 -13.53
N GLN A 66 -2.84 0.12 -14.48
CA GLN A 66 -1.95 -0.93 -14.97
C GLN A 66 -0.67 -0.34 -15.57
N LYS A 67 -0.79 0.74 -16.35
CA LYS A 67 0.36 1.48 -16.86
C LYS A 67 1.25 2.01 -15.73
N TYR A 68 0.66 2.56 -14.69
CA TYR A 68 1.36 3.06 -13.50
C TYR A 68 2.21 1.96 -12.84
N VAL A 69 1.64 0.77 -12.65
CA VAL A 69 2.35 -0.40 -12.11
C VAL A 69 3.50 -0.83 -13.02
N ILE A 70 3.24 -0.96 -14.32
CA ILE A 70 4.25 -1.39 -15.32
C ILE A 70 5.39 -0.37 -15.40
N ASP A 71 5.08 0.92 -15.48
CA ASP A 71 6.07 1.98 -15.58
C ASP A 71 6.97 2.05 -14.34
N PHE A 72 6.40 1.90 -13.14
CA PHE A 72 7.19 1.83 -11.92
C PHE A 72 8.17 0.65 -11.95
N ILE A 73 7.67 -0.55 -12.23
CA ILE A 73 8.50 -1.76 -12.28
C ILE A 73 9.62 -1.62 -13.32
N SER A 74 9.30 -1.14 -14.52
CA SER A 74 10.26 -1.06 -15.62
C SER A 74 11.32 0.03 -15.44
N LYS A 75 10.93 1.20 -14.92
CA LYS A 75 11.81 2.36 -14.74
C LYS A 75 12.64 2.27 -13.47
N VAL A 76 11.99 2.00 -12.34
CA VAL A 76 12.64 2.01 -11.02
C VAL A 76 13.36 0.69 -10.74
N LYS A 77 12.88 -0.42 -11.29
CA LYS A 77 13.42 -1.78 -11.08
C LYS A 77 13.53 -2.13 -9.60
N PRO A 78 12.40 -2.05 -8.85
CA PRO A 78 12.40 -2.29 -7.41
C PRO A 78 12.70 -3.76 -7.08
N GLN A 79 13.23 -4.01 -5.87
CA GLN A 79 13.40 -5.39 -5.37
C GLN A 79 12.06 -6.03 -4.98
N MET A 80 11.06 -5.22 -4.68
CA MET A 80 9.70 -5.63 -4.36
C MET A 80 8.72 -4.52 -4.75
N PHE A 81 7.48 -4.88 -4.98
CA PHE A 81 6.37 -3.95 -5.17
C PHE A 81 5.55 -3.89 -3.90
N SER A 82 5.30 -2.72 -3.34
CA SER A 82 4.39 -2.53 -2.22
C SER A 82 3.26 -1.59 -2.60
N TYR A 83 2.08 -1.87 -2.10
CA TYR A 83 0.92 -1.00 -2.26
C TYR A 83 0.00 -1.10 -1.05
N ASP A 84 -0.86 -0.13 -0.88
CA ASP A 84 -1.96 -0.16 0.06
C ASP A 84 -3.31 -0.14 -0.67
N PHE A 85 -4.27 -0.80 -0.08
CA PHE A 85 -5.68 -0.74 -0.46
C PHE A 85 -6.52 -1.02 0.78
N TYR A 86 -7.38 -0.08 1.14
CA TYR A 86 -8.18 -0.15 2.36
C TYR A 86 -9.63 -0.45 2.03
N PRO A 87 -10.06 -1.73 2.10
CA PRO A 87 -11.37 -2.16 1.59
C PRO A 87 -12.54 -1.88 2.51
N MET A 88 -12.31 -1.64 3.82
CA MET A 88 -13.39 -1.57 4.81
C MET A 88 -13.85 -0.13 5.03
N MET A 89 -14.78 0.31 4.19
CA MET A 89 -15.38 1.64 4.24
C MET A 89 -16.75 1.62 4.89
N ASN A 90 -17.27 2.77 5.33
CA ASN A 90 -18.61 2.88 5.92
C ASN A 90 -19.72 2.64 4.89
N GLU A 91 -19.47 3.00 3.63
CA GLU A 91 -20.40 2.76 2.53
C GLU A 91 -19.98 1.49 1.77
N PHE A 92 -20.60 0.38 2.12
CA PHE A 92 -20.45 -0.90 1.44
C PHE A 92 -21.51 -1.01 0.33
N PRO A 93 -21.25 -1.35 -0.95
CA PRO A 93 -20.73 -2.68 -1.33
C PRO A 93 -19.73 -2.73 -2.53
N ASN A 94 -19.21 -1.63 -3.05
CA ASN A 94 -18.47 -1.64 -4.31
C ASN A 94 -16.95 -1.83 -4.21
N ILE A 95 -16.44 -1.88 -3.00
CA ILE A 95 -14.98 -1.93 -2.75
C ILE A 95 -14.38 -3.29 -3.02
N GLU A 96 -15.13 -4.37 -2.80
CA GLU A 96 -14.62 -5.72 -3.05
C GLU A 96 -14.11 -5.91 -4.48
N LYS A 97 -14.84 -5.43 -5.48
CA LYS A 97 -14.43 -5.55 -6.87
C LYS A 97 -13.10 -4.83 -7.14
N GLY A 98 -12.99 -3.58 -6.71
CA GLY A 98 -11.75 -2.81 -6.83
C GLY A 98 -10.58 -3.44 -6.08
N TYR A 99 -10.82 -4.02 -4.91
CA TYR A 99 -9.82 -4.71 -4.11
C TYR A 99 -9.21 -5.91 -4.85
N PHE A 100 -10.06 -6.79 -5.37
CA PHE A 100 -9.60 -7.96 -6.13
C PHE A 100 -8.98 -7.59 -7.47
N GLU A 101 -9.50 -6.57 -8.13
CA GLU A 101 -8.97 -6.07 -9.41
C GLU A 101 -7.57 -5.48 -9.22
N ASN A 102 -7.39 -4.66 -8.19
CA ASN A 102 -6.08 -4.13 -7.80
C ASN A 102 -5.07 -5.26 -7.58
N MET A 103 -5.45 -6.24 -6.77
CA MET A 103 -4.58 -7.35 -6.40
C MET A 103 -4.24 -8.22 -7.61
N SER A 104 -5.21 -8.44 -8.51
CA SER A 104 -5.01 -9.18 -9.76
C SER A 104 -3.98 -8.49 -10.67
N ILE A 105 -4.06 -7.18 -10.83
CA ILE A 105 -3.10 -6.40 -11.63
C ILE A 105 -1.71 -6.48 -11.02
N VAL A 106 -1.59 -6.21 -9.73
CA VAL A 106 -0.29 -6.23 -9.04
C VAL A 106 0.32 -7.62 -9.09
N ALA A 107 -0.44 -8.68 -8.77
CA ALA A 107 0.03 -10.06 -8.82
C ALA A 107 0.50 -10.45 -10.22
N SER A 108 -0.25 -10.09 -11.26
CA SER A 108 0.10 -10.36 -12.66
C SER A 108 1.39 -9.66 -13.07
N GLU A 109 1.50 -8.36 -12.85
CA GLU A 109 2.65 -7.57 -13.33
C GLU A 109 3.93 -7.88 -12.53
N THR A 110 3.82 -8.13 -11.24
CA THR A 110 4.97 -8.53 -10.41
C THR A 110 5.45 -9.94 -10.73
N ALA A 111 4.54 -10.86 -11.05
CA ALA A 111 4.90 -12.22 -11.52
C ALA A 111 5.66 -12.18 -12.85
N LYS A 112 5.21 -11.37 -13.83
CA LYS A 112 5.93 -11.15 -15.10
C LYS A 112 7.33 -10.59 -14.87
N ALA A 113 7.47 -9.68 -13.93
CA ALA A 113 8.75 -9.06 -13.56
C ALA A 113 9.62 -9.94 -12.64
N LYS A 114 9.08 -11.05 -12.12
CA LYS A 114 9.74 -11.95 -11.16
C LYS A 114 10.18 -11.26 -9.87
N ILE A 115 9.40 -10.32 -9.38
CA ILE A 115 9.60 -9.67 -8.10
C ILE A 115 8.45 -10.00 -7.14
N PRO A 116 8.68 -10.04 -5.82
CA PRO A 116 7.61 -10.20 -4.84
C PRO A 116 6.76 -8.93 -4.75
N PHE A 117 5.48 -9.08 -4.35
CA PHE A 117 4.72 -7.95 -3.88
C PHE A 117 4.35 -8.08 -2.41
N TRP A 118 4.20 -6.93 -1.76
CA TRP A 118 3.75 -6.76 -0.40
C TRP A 118 2.51 -5.88 -0.40
N THR A 119 1.64 -6.06 0.57
CA THR A 119 0.42 -5.28 0.71
C THR A 119 0.16 -4.85 2.14
N PHE A 120 -0.47 -3.70 2.29
CA PHE A 120 -0.97 -3.26 3.58
C PHE A 120 -2.33 -3.88 3.88
N ILE A 121 -2.51 -4.22 5.14
CA ILE A 121 -3.77 -4.66 5.73
C ILE A 121 -4.34 -3.49 6.52
N GLN A 122 -5.60 -3.16 6.25
CA GLN A 122 -6.32 -2.17 7.03
C GLN A 122 -6.56 -2.68 8.44
N ALA A 123 -6.01 -1.99 9.43
CA ALA A 123 -6.14 -2.37 10.84
C ALA A 123 -6.52 -1.18 11.73
N THR A 124 -6.82 -0.02 11.12
CA THR A 124 -7.25 1.18 11.83
C THR A 124 -8.39 1.87 11.09
N SER A 125 -8.98 2.89 11.70
CA SER A 125 -9.99 3.76 11.09
C SER A 125 -9.45 5.19 11.00
N TRP A 126 -9.90 5.96 9.99
CA TRP A 126 -9.57 7.38 9.85
C TRP A 126 -10.55 8.10 8.90
N GLY A 127 -10.52 9.44 8.94
CA GLY A 127 -11.19 10.29 7.95
C GLY A 127 -12.72 10.17 7.89
N GLY A 128 -13.36 9.52 8.88
CA GLY A 128 -14.80 9.31 8.93
C GLY A 128 -15.37 8.29 7.95
N ASN A 129 -14.63 7.91 6.90
CA ASN A 129 -15.09 6.97 5.87
C ASN A 129 -14.46 5.57 6.02
N VAL A 130 -13.26 5.48 6.55
CA VAL A 130 -12.55 4.22 6.76
C VAL A 130 -12.87 3.72 8.16
N ARG A 131 -13.58 2.60 8.26
CA ARG A 131 -14.00 2.03 9.55
C ARG A 131 -12.99 1.06 10.13
N ILE A 132 -13.09 0.82 11.43
CA ILE A 132 -12.30 -0.23 12.09
C ILE A 132 -12.70 -1.62 11.54
N CYS A 133 -11.71 -2.48 11.37
CA CYS A 133 -11.92 -3.86 10.96
C CYS A 133 -12.24 -4.76 12.16
N THR A 134 -13.09 -5.74 11.94
CA THR A 134 -13.22 -6.90 12.83
C THR A 134 -12.04 -7.86 12.62
N GLN A 135 -11.80 -8.78 13.56
CA GLN A 135 -10.77 -9.81 13.40
C GLN A 135 -11.00 -10.65 12.14
N ALA A 136 -12.24 -11.03 11.85
CA ALA A 136 -12.58 -11.82 10.65
C ALA A 136 -12.24 -11.07 9.35
N GLU A 137 -12.40 -9.75 9.32
CA GLU A 137 -12.05 -8.92 8.17
C GLU A 137 -10.54 -8.74 8.01
N ILE A 138 -9.79 -8.71 9.10
CA ILE A 138 -8.33 -8.74 9.06
C ILE A 138 -7.85 -10.08 8.51
N ASP A 139 -8.38 -11.19 9.05
CA ASP A 139 -8.05 -12.54 8.59
C ASP A 139 -8.39 -12.72 7.11
N TRP A 140 -9.53 -12.18 6.67
CA TRP A 140 -9.95 -12.18 5.27
C TRP A 140 -8.95 -11.43 4.38
N GLN A 141 -8.54 -10.22 4.77
CA GLN A 141 -7.53 -9.45 4.02
C GLN A 141 -6.20 -10.21 3.91
N VAL A 142 -5.71 -10.76 5.02
CA VAL A 142 -4.46 -11.53 5.07
C VAL A 142 -4.55 -12.76 4.16
N ASN A 143 -5.58 -13.59 4.36
CA ASN A 143 -5.73 -14.84 3.60
C ASN A 143 -5.92 -14.58 2.10
N THR A 144 -6.69 -13.55 1.74
CA THR A 144 -6.87 -13.14 0.34
C THR A 144 -5.55 -12.69 -0.28
N SER A 145 -4.79 -11.85 0.43
CA SER A 145 -3.48 -11.38 -0.04
C SER A 145 -2.50 -12.53 -0.30
N LEU A 146 -2.45 -13.50 0.62
CA LEU A 146 -1.64 -14.70 0.46
C LEU A 146 -2.10 -15.57 -0.70
N ALA A 147 -3.41 -15.73 -0.90
CA ALA A 147 -3.99 -16.48 -2.01
C ALA A 147 -3.62 -15.87 -3.38
N TYR A 148 -3.51 -14.55 -3.47
CA TYR A 148 -3.05 -13.83 -4.65
C TYR A 148 -1.52 -13.84 -4.82
N GLY A 149 -0.78 -14.39 -3.84
CA GLY A 149 0.67 -14.60 -3.92
C GLY A 149 1.52 -13.52 -3.27
N ALA A 150 0.94 -12.68 -2.41
CA ALA A 150 1.71 -11.73 -1.60
C ALA A 150 2.81 -12.45 -0.82
N LYS A 151 4.00 -11.84 -0.73
CA LYS A 151 5.17 -12.34 -0.01
C LYS A 151 5.46 -11.56 1.25
N GLY A 152 4.74 -10.49 1.50
CA GLY A 152 4.83 -9.70 2.72
C GLY A 152 3.50 -9.04 3.03
N ILE A 153 3.22 -8.94 4.32
CA ILE A 153 2.04 -8.30 4.89
C ILE A 153 2.52 -7.17 5.79
N GLN A 154 1.90 -6.02 5.67
CA GLN A 154 2.15 -4.84 6.48
C GLN A 154 0.81 -4.41 7.09
N TYR A 155 0.81 -3.89 8.31
CA TYR A 155 -0.41 -3.41 8.95
C TYR A 155 -0.43 -1.89 8.99
N PHE A 156 -1.51 -1.29 8.52
CA PHE A 156 -1.80 0.12 8.73
C PHE A 156 -3.01 0.26 9.68
N SER A 157 -2.76 0.59 10.95
CA SER A 157 -1.47 0.68 11.56
C SER A 157 -1.38 -0.25 12.78
N TYR A 158 -0.18 -0.68 13.12
CA TYR A 158 0.07 -1.49 14.31
C TYR A 158 -0.27 -0.71 15.59
N TRP A 159 0.12 0.54 15.63
CA TRP A 159 -0.10 1.45 16.76
C TRP A 159 -1.12 2.51 16.38
N THR A 160 -2.00 2.88 17.31
CA THR A 160 -2.94 3.99 17.09
C THR A 160 -2.16 5.28 16.82
N PRO A 161 -2.32 5.91 15.64
CA PRO A 161 -1.72 7.21 15.41
C PRO A 161 -2.26 8.19 16.46
N TYR A 162 -1.37 8.89 17.12
CA TYR A 162 -1.77 10.02 17.97
C TYR A 162 -2.20 11.15 17.04
N ASP A 163 -3.49 11.42 16.95
CA ASP A 163 -3.98 12.73 16.58
C ASP A 163 -4.57 13.41 17.82
N ASP A 164 -4.56 14.72 17.81
CA ASP A 164 -5.13 15.54 18.92
C ASP A 164 -6.65 15.33 19.10
N SER A 165 -7.31 14.63 18.19
CA SER A 165 -8.75 14.31 18.23
C SER A 165 -9.06 12.99 18.93
N GLY A 166 -8.08 12.12 19.16
CA GLY A 166 -8.23 10.84 19.86
C GLY A 166 -9.14 9.82 19.17
N THR A 167 -9.39 9.96 17.86
CA THR A 167 -10.48 9.26 17.15
C THR A 167 -10.06 8.14 16.21
N HIS A 168 -8.77 7.78 16.14
CA HIS A 168 -8.30 6.73 15.23
C HIS A 168 -7.73 5.53 15.98
N PRO A 169 -8.59 4.55 16.39
CA PRO A 169 -8.10 3.33 17.01
C PRO A 169 -7.32 2.49 16.00
N GLY A 170 -6.04 2.23 16.28
CA GLY A 170 -5.24 1.24 15.55
C GLY A 170 -5.66 -0.18 15.93
N TYR A 171 -4.93 -1.18 15.44
CA TYR A 171 -5.18 -2.59 15.73
C TYR A 171 -5.24 -2.88 17.24
N TYR A 172 -4.46 -2.14 18.04
CA TYR A 172 -4.48 -2.19 19.51
C TYR A 172 -4.99 -0.86 20.11
N PRO A 173 -6.32 -0.57 19.99
CA PRO A 173 -6.87 0.66 20.55
C PRO A 173 -6.78 0.63 22.07
N ASN A 174 -6.12 1.63 22.66
CA ASN A 174 -6.07 1.83 24.12
C ASN A 174 -5.52 0.65 24.94
N ARG A 175 -4.73 -0.24 24.35
CA ARG A 175 -4.09 -1.32 25.09
C ARG A 175 -2.79 -0.85 25.73
N THR A 176 -2.57 -1.26 26.97
CA THR A 176 -1.31 -1.06 27.67
C THR A 176 -0.24 -2.01 27.11
N ASP A 177 1.05 -1.70 27.31
CA ASP A 177 2.16 -2.55 26.88
C ASP A 177 2.07 -3.98 27.45
N GLU A 178 1.52 -4.14 28.65
CA GLU A 178 1.24 -5.44 29.25
C GLU A 178 0.19 -6.25 28.48
N GLN A 179 -0.84 -5.59 27.95
CA GLN A 179 -1.89 -6.25 27.15
C GLN A 179 -1.40 -6.64 25.75
N ILE A 180 -0.44 -5.91 25.21
CA ILE A 180 0.21 -6.25 23.93
C ILE A 180 1.18 -7.41 24.10
N GLY A 181 1.94 -7.45 25.20
CA GLY A 181 2.91 -8.51 25.48
C GLY A 181 2.31 -9.87 25.85
N SER A 182 0.99 -9.95 26.08
CA SER A 182 0.29 -11.19 26.45
C SER A 182 -0.39 -11.91 25.27
N MET A 183 -0.22 -11.43 24.05
CA MET A 183 -0.72 -12.04 22.81
C MET A 183 0.36 -12.78 22.04
#